data_0d23bdaa8ae1ca7a0b2b9ba49d1f93fa
#
_entry.id   0d23bdaa8ae1ca7a0b2b9ba49d1f93fa
#
_cell.length_a   1.000
_cell.length_b   1.000
_cell.length_c   1.000
_cell.angle_alpha   90.00
_cell.angle_beta   90.00
_cell.angle_gamma   90.00
#
_symmetry.space_group_name_H-M   'P 1'
#
loop_
_entity.id
_entity.type
_entity.pdbx_description
1 polymer ?
#
loop_
_entity_poly.entity_id
_entity_poly.type
_entity_poly.pdbx_seq_one_letter_code
_entity_poly.pdbx_strand_id
1 'polypeptide(L)'
;NSCTTNNATRASTAYIPASTFKIPNALIGLETGAIKDARQVFKWDGKPRAMKQWEKDLTLRGAIQVSAVPVFQQIARDIGKKRMQKYLNLFSYGNANIGGGIDKFWLEGQLRISAVNQVKFLESLYLNNLPASKANQLIVKEAIVTEATPEYIVHSKTGYSGVGTESNPGVAWWVGWVEKGTEVYFFAFNMDIDNESKLPSRKSIPTKI
;
A
#
# COMPACT_ATOMS: atom_id res chain seq x y z
N ASN A 1 1.17 9.38 22.78
CA ASN A 1 1.65 9.16 21.41
C ASN A 1 2.38 10.41 20.95
N SER A 2 3.66 10.30 20.56
CA SER A 2 4.44 11.37 19.94
C SER A 2 4.51 11.14 18.43
N CYS A 3 4.52 12.23 17.65
CA CYS A 3 4.72 12.18 16.20
C CYS A 3 5.89 13.12 15.87
N THR A 4 6.88 12.60 15.15
CA THR A 4 8.01 13.35 14.65
C THR A 4 8.03 13.39 13.14
N THR A 5 8.46 14.49 12.55
CA THR A 5 8.66 14.61 11.11
C THR A 5 9.87 15.49 10.81
N ASN A 6 10.63 15.13 9.79
CA ASN A 6 11.73 15.94 9.28
C ASN A 6 11.26 17.03 8.31
N ASN A 7 10.03 16.95 7.80
CA ASN A 7 9.45 17.94 6.88
C ASN A 7 7.92 17.95 7.01
N ALA A 8 7.39 18.89 7.81
CA ALA A 8 5.97 18.99 8.10
C ALA A 8 5.11 19.30 6.85
N THR A 9 5.60 20.15 5.97
CA THR A 9 4.92 20.48 4.71
C THR A 9 4.78 19.25 3.84
N ARG A 10 5.88 18.51 3.62
CA ARG A 10 5.85 17.27 2.82
C ARG A 10 4.98 16.19 3.48
N ALA A 11 5.03 16.05 4.79
CA ALA A 11 4.24 15.07 5.51
C ALA A 11 2.73 15.29 5.36
N SER A 12 2.29 16.54 5.21
CA SER A 12 0.88 16.92 4.99
C SER A 12 0.47 17.01 3.52
N THR A 13 1.44 17.10 2.60
CA THR A 13 1.15 17.13 1.15
C THR A 13 0.72 15.75 0.65
N ALA A 14 -0.35 15.74 -0.16
CA ALA A 14 -0.92 14.49 -0.67
C ALA A 14 -0.32 14.13 -2.05
N TYR A 15 0.16 12.91 -2.15
CA TYR A 15 0.75 12.32 -3.37
C TYR A 15 -0.03 11.08 -3.81
N ILE A 16 0.21 10.65 -5.04
CA ILE A 16 -0.33 9.38 -5.54
C ILE A 16 0.21 8.22 -4.69
N PRO A 17 -0.64 7.30 -4.19
CA PRO A 17 -0.19 6.23 -3.29
C PRO A 17 0.60 5.13 -4.00
N ALA A 18 0.41 4.96 -5.30
CA ALA A 18 1.00 3.87 -6.06
C ALA A 18 0.78 2.51 -5.35
N SER A 19 1.79 1.67 -5.24
CA SER A 19 1.63 0.32 -4.68
C SER A 19 1.37 0.27 -3.17
N THR A 20 1.38 1.38 -2.42
CA THR A 20 0.92 1.37 -1.02
C THR A 20 -0.58 1.14 -0.94
N PHE A 21 -1.33 1.51 -2.00
CA PHE A 21 -2.77 1.24 -2.12
C PHE A 21 -3.13 -0.25 -2.10
N LYS A 22 -2.17 -1.14 -2.33
CA LYS A 22 -2.43 -2.59 -2.24
C LYS A 22 -2.91 -3.03 -0.85
N ILE A 23 -2.57 -2.28 0.20
CA ILE A 23 -3.05 -2.55 1.57
C ILE A 23 -4.57 -2.38 1.66
N PRO A 24 -5.15 -1.18 1.43
CA PRO A 24 -6.60 -1.03 1.45
C PRO A 24 -7.31 -1.83 0.34
N ASN A 25 -6.71 -2.00 -0.83
CA ASN A 25 -7.30 -2.80 -1.92
C ASN A 25 -7.49 -4.28 -1.49
N ALA A 26 -6.49 -4.87 -0.82
CA ALA A 26 -6.59 -6.23 -0.27
C ALA A 26 -7.72 -6.33 0.76
N LEU A 27 -7.79 -5.37 1.70
CA LEU A 27 -8.83 -5.36 2.73
C LEU A 27 -10.23 -5.22 2.12
N ILE A 28 -10.41 -4.30 1.19
CA ILE A 28 -11.67 -4.13 0.46
C ILE A 28 -12.02 -5.38 -0.35
N GLY A 29 -11.02 -6.01 -0.96
CA GLY A 29 -11.21 -7.26 -1.69
C GLY A 29 -11.76 -8.38 -0.82
N LEU A 30 -11.21 -8.56 0.38
CA LEU A 30 -11.69 -9.52 1.37
C LEU A 30 -13.10 -9.18 1.89
N GLU A 31 -13.35 -7.91 2.22
CA GLU A 31 -14.65 -7.44 2.72
C GLU A 31 -15.78 -7.57 1.71
N THR A 32 -15.46 -7.50 0.43
CA THR A 32 -16.46 -7.55 -0.65
C THR A 32 -16.60 -8.93 -1.29
N GLY A 33 -15.77 -9.90 -0.86
CA GLY A 33 -15.74 -11.24 -1.45
C GLY A 33 -15.06 -11.31 -2.82
N ALA A 34 -14.43 -10.23 -3.29
CA ALA A 34 -13.56 -10.25 -4.47
C ALA A 34 -12.29 -11.09 -4.23
N ILE A 35 -11.89 -11.21 -2.98
CA ILE A 35 -10.91 -12.17 -2.47
C ILE A 35 -11.66 -13.07 -1.49
N LYS A 36 -11.63 -14.38 -1.71
CA LYS A 36 -12.35 -15.36 -0.87
C LYS A 36 -11.73 -15.50 0.51
N ASP A 37 -10.40 -15.69 0.53
CA ASP A 37 -9.61 -15.89 1.77
C ASP A 37 -8.11 -15.68 1.50
N ALA A 38 -7.30 -15.83 2.55
CA ALA A 38 -5.84 -15.70 2.50
C ALA A 38 -5.15 -16.72 1.58
N ARG A 39 -5.79 -17.87 1.32
CA ARG A 39 -5.24 -18.99 0.53
C ARG A 39 -5.61 -18.92 -0.93
N GLN A 40 -6.49 -17.97 -1.33
CA GLN A 40 -6.86 -17.80 -2.73
C GLN A 40 -5.62 -17.64 -3.60
N VAL A 41 -5.58 -18.39 -4.70
CA VAL A 41 -4.54 -18.31 -5.72
C VAL A 41 -5.07 -17.52 -6.92
N PHE A 42 -4.38 -16.46 -7.27
CA PHE A 42 -4.60 -15.68 -8.49
C PHE A 42 -3.79 -16.33 -9.60
N LYS A 43 -4.50 -16.93 -10.56
CA LYS A 43 -3.88 -17.64 -11.68
C LYS A 43 -3.26 -16.67 -12.68
N TRP A 44 -2.04 -16.97 -13.11
CA TRP A 44 -1.42 -16.28 -14.24
C TRP A 44 -2.06 -16.75 -15.55
N ASP A 45 -2.37 -15.81 -16.42
CA ASP A 45 -3.02 -16.04 -17.72
C ASP A 45 -2.04 -16.42 -18.84
N GLY A 46 -0.78 -16.70 -18.53
CA GLY A 46 0.26 -17.06 -19.50
C GLY A 46 0.83 -15.89 -20.31
N LYS A 47 0.32 -14.65 -20.12
CA LYS A 47 0.78 -13.49 -20.89
C LYS A 47 2.05 -12.87 -20.29
N PRO A 48 3.00 -12.42 -21.11
CA PRO A 48 4.18 -11.68 -20.63
C PRO A 48 3.80 -10.47 -19.77
N ARG A 49 4.57 -10.22 -18.71
CA ARG A 49 4.39 -9.10 -17.80
C ARG A 49 5.65 -8.21 -17.78
N ALA A 50 5.48 -6.98 -17.32
CA ALA A 50 6.60 -6.04 -17.14
C ALA A 50 7.68 -6.57 -16.18
N MET A 51 7.28 -7.45 -15.25
CA MET A 51 8.21 -8.06 -14.29
C MET A 51 8.02 -9.60 -14.30
N LYS A 52 9.10 -10.35 -14.48
CA LYS A 52 9.10 -11.83 -14.48
C LYS A 52 8.48 -12.46 -13.24
N GLN A 53 8.65 -11.85 -12.08
CA GLN A 53 8.07 -12.31 -10.82
C GLN A 53 6.53 -12.29 -10.78
N TRP A 54 5.87 -11.65 -11.75
CA TRP A 54 4.42 -11.63 -11.93
C TRP A 54 3.92 -12.72 -12.88
N GLU A 55 4.82 -13.44 -13.56
CA GLU A 55 4.53 -14.50 -14.53
C GLU A 55 4.42 -15.87 -13.84
N LYS A 56 3.59 -15.95 -12.81
CA LYS A 56 3.28 -17.17 -12.07
C LYS A 56 1.99 -16.99 -11.25
N ASP A 57 1.44 -18.11 -10.81
CA ASP A 57 0.36 -18.12 -9.83
C ASP A 57 0.80 -17.49 -8.51
N LEU A 58 -0.01 -16.64 -7.92
CA LEU A 58 0.31 -15.90 -6.70
C LEU A 58 -0.82 -16.00 -5.67
N THR A 59 -0.48 -16.25 -4.43
CA THR A 59 -1.39 -16.00 -3.30
C THR A 59 -1.50 -14.50 -3.02
N LEU A 60 -2.47 -14.06 -2.19
CA LEU A 60 -2.58 -12.67 -1.77
C LEU A 60 -1.26 -12.13 -1.19
N ARG A 61 -0.65 -12.88 -0.26
CA ARG A 61 0.65 -12.52 0.33
C ARG A 61 1.73 -12.42 -0.74
N GLY A 62 1.86 -13.42 -1.62
CA GLY A 62 2.83 -13.39 -2.71
C GLY A 62 2.64 -12.19 -3.64
N ALA A 63 1.40 -11.86 -4.00
CA ALA A 63 1.08 -10.71 -4.85
C ALA A 63 1.44 -9.37 -4.19
N ILE A 64 1.24 -9.23 -2.86
CA ILE A 64 1.66 -8.05 -2.08
C ILE A 64 3.18 -7.94 -2.07
N GLN A 65 3.90 -9.03 -1.77
CA GLN A 65 5.35 -9.05 -1.64
C GLN A 65 6.06 -8.68 -2.95
N VAL A 66 5.63 -9.25 -4.07
CA VAL A 66 6.20 -8.91 -5.39
C VAL A 66 5.54 -7.68 -6.02
N SER A 67 4.62 -7.05 -5.30
CA SER A 67 3.89 -5.85 -5.77
C SER A 67 3.17 -6.06 -7.10
N ALA A 68 2.52 -7.23 -7.31
CA ALA A 68 1.90 -7.66 -8.57
C ALA A 68 0.75 -6.74 -8.99
N VAL A 69 1.04 -5.73 -9.81
CA VAL A 69 0.05 -4.78 -10.32
C VAL A 69 -1.12 -5.48 -11.02
N PRO A 70 -0.91 -6.47 -11.92
CA PRO A 70 -2.03 -7.11 -12.63
C PRO A 70 -3.03 -7.79 -11.70
N VAL A 71 -2.56 -8.42 -10.61
CA VAL A 71 -3.43 -9.05 -9.61
C VAL A 71 -4.31 -8.01 -8.93
N PHE A 72 -3.73 -6.90 -8.49
CA PHE A 72 -4.49 -5.84 -7.80
C PHE A 72 -5.40 -5.04 -8.71
N GLN A 73 -5.08 -4.95 -9.99
CA GLN A 73 -5.99 -4.42 -11.01
C GLN A 73 -7.21 -5.33 -11.19
N GLN A 74 -7.00 -6.65 -11.22
CA GLN A 74 -8.11 -7.61 -11.29
C GLN A 74 -8.99 -7.52 -10.04
N ILE A 75 -8.39 -7.53 -8.83
CA ILE A 75 -9.12 -7.36 -7.57
C ILE A 75 -9.97 -6.08 -7.59
N ALA A 76 -9.41 -4.95 -8.04
CA ALA A 76 -10.14 -3.69 -8.11
C ALA A 76 -11.32 -3.73 -9.09
N ARG A 77 -11.18 -4.41 -10.25
CA ARG A 77 -12.29 -4.64 -11.18
C ARG A 77 -13.38 -5.50 -10.55
N ASP A 78 -13.01 -6.56 -9.84
CA ASP A 78 -13.94 -7.48 -9.16
C ASP A 78 -14.67 -6.80 -7.99
N ILE A 79 -14.00 -5.90 -7.26
CA ILE A 79 -14.63 -5.02 -6.26
C ILE A 79 -15.67 -4.12 -6.93
N GLY A 80 -15.31 -3.48 -8.03
CA GLY A 80 -16.14 -2.54 -8.77
C GLY A 80 -16.24 -1.16 -8.13
N LYS A 81 -16.57 -0.14 -8.95
CA LYS A 81 -16.54 1.29 -8.57
C LYS A 81 -17.36 1.60 -7.30
N LYS A 82 -18.59 1.11 -7.23
CA LYS A 82 -19.52 1.44 -6.13
C LYS A 82 -18.97 0.97 -4.77
N ARG A 83 -18.49 -0.27 -4.69
CA ARG A 83 -17.94 -0.83 -3.45
C ARG A 83 -16.59 -0.21 -3.10
N MET A 84 -15.71 -0.01 -4.09
CA MET A 84 -14.43 0.67 -3.90
C MET A 84 -14.63 2.07 -3.30
N GLN A 85 -15.49 2.90 -3.91
CA GLN A 85 -15.78 4.26 -3.42
C GLN A 85 -16.34 4.24 -1.99
N LYS A 86 -17.28 3.31 -1.71
CA LYS A 86 -17.86 3.16 -0.38
C LYS A 86 -16.77 2.94 0.69
N TYR A 87 -15.87 1.98 0.46
CA TYR A 87 -14.85 1.63 1.45
C TYR A 87 -13.74 2.68 1.57
N LEU A 88 -13.35 3.35 0.48
CA LEU A 88 -12.42 4.47 0.57
C LEU A 88 -12.96 5.62 1.45
N ASN A 89 -14.25 5.91 1.32
CA ASN A 89 -14.92 6.90 2.20
C ASN A 89 -14.96 6.40 3.65
N LEU A 90 -15.35 5.14 3.88
CA LEU A 90 -15.39 4.54 5.22
C LEU A 90 -14.02 4.53 5.91
N PHE A 91 -12.96 4.27 5.16
CA PHE A 91 -11.58 4.26 5.67
C PHE A 91 -10.97 5.66 5.77
N SER A 92 -11.66 6.70 5.29
CA SER A 92 -11.11 8.07 5.16
C SER A 92 -9.74 8.06 4.45
N TYR A 93 -9.60 7.24 3.40
CA TYR A 93 -8.34 7.00 2.73
C TYR A 93 -8.00 8.13 1.75
N GLY A 94 -7.14 9.05 2.18
CA GLY A 94 -6.72 10.20 1.38
C GLY A 94 -7.91 11.05 0.91
N ASN A 95 -7.91 11.45 -0.36
CA ASN A 95 -9.02 12.19 -0.96
C ASN A 95 -10.17 11.28 -1.47
N ALA A 96 -10.06 9.97 -1.30
CA ALA A 96 -11.01 8.96 -1.74
C ALA A 96 -11.43 9.05 -3.23
N ASN A 97 -10.63 9.69 -4.08
CA ASN A 97 -10.98 9.93 -5.48
C ASN A 97 -10.56 8.75 -6.37
N ILE A 98 -11.54 8.06 -6.96
CA ILE A 98 -11.33 6.92 -7.87
C ILE A 98 -11.34 7.32 -9.37
N GLY A 99 -11.20 8.60 -9.68
CA GLY A 99 -11.09 9.09 -11.06
C GLY A 99 -9.83 8.60 -11.76
N GLY A 100 -9.92 8.37 -13.07
CA GLY A 100 -8.84 7.83 -13.90
C GLY A 100 -8.94 6.34 -14.20
N GLY A 101 -10.01 5.64 -13.75
CA GLY A 101 -10.25 4.23 -14.03
C GLY A 101 -10.14 3.35 -12.79
N ILE A 102 -11.07 2.38 -12.67
CA ILE A 102 -11.20 1.53 -11.48
C ILE A 102 -9.93 0.72 -11.15
N ASP A 103 -9.13 0.40 -12.14
CA ASP A 103 -7.90 -0.39 -12.02
C ASP A 103 -6.62 0.45 -12.18
N LYS A 104 -6.73 1.81 -12.23
CA LYS A 104 -5.62 2.73 -12.45
C LYS A 104 -5.60 3.93 -11.50
N PHE A 105 -6.68 4.26 -10.81
CA PHE A 105 -6.84 5.49 -10.04
C PHE A 105 -5.76 5.72 -8.98
N TRP A 106 -5.12 4.66 -8.48
CA TRP A 106 -4.02 4.72 -7.51
C TRP A 106 -2.62 4.69 -8.12
N LEU A 107 -2.50 4.40 -9.43
CA LEU A 107 -1.24 4.32 -10.18
C LEU A 107 -0.95 5.60 -10.95
N GLU A 108 -1.92 6.08 -11.72
CA GLU A 108 -1.81 7.22 -12.62
C GLU A 108 -3.08 8.11 -12.59
N GLY A 109 -4.08 7.76 -11.78
CA GLY A 109 -5.34 8.52 -11.67
C GLY A 109 -5.31 9.57 -10.57
N GLN A 110 -6.45 9.80 -9.93
CA GLN A 110 -6.69 10.99 -9.10
C GLN A 110 -6.60 10.73 -7.58
N LEU A 111 -6.37 9.50 -7.13
CA LEU A 111 -6.22 9.23 -5.71
C LEU A 111 -4.94 9.88 -5.17
N ARG A 112 -5.10 10.60 -4.06
CA ARG A 112 -3.99 11.26 -3.34
C ARG A 112 -4.10 11.00 -1.86
N ILE A 113 -2.93 10.81 -1.20
CA ILE A 113 -2.85 10.60 0.24
C ILE A 113 -1.56 11.22 0.78
N SER A 114 -1.60 11.81 1.97
CA SER A 114 -0.43 12.35 2.66
C SER A 114 0.23 11.29 3.54
N ALA A 115 1.50 11.52 3.93
CA ALA A 115 2.20 10.65 4.87
C ALA A 115 1.46 10.58 6.22
N VAL A 116 0.92 11.70 6.69
CA VAL A 116 0.09 11.75 7.91
C VAL A 116 -1.13 10.84 7.79
N ASN A 117 -1.83 10.87 6.64
CA ASN A 117 -3.01 10.03 6.45
C ASN A 117 -2.65 8.55 6.23
N GLN A 118 -1.48 8.24 5.66
CA GLN A 118 -0.95 6.87 5.61
C GLN A 118 -0.75 6.31 7.03
N VAL A 119 -0.11 7.08 7.91
CA VAL A 119 0.12 6.66 9.32
C VAL A 119 -1.22 6.43 10.03
N LYS A 120 -2.18 7.35 9.92
CA LYS A 120 -3.51 7.21 10.54
C LYS A 120 -4.25 5.95 10.06
N PHE A 121 -4.20 5.68 8.76
CA PHE A 121 -4.80 4.48 8.19
C PHE A 121 -4.13 3.20 8.72
N LEU A 122 -2.78 3.17 8.77
CA LEU A 122 -2.01 2.03 9.26
C LEU A 122 -2.21 1.77 10.75
N GLU A 123 -2.28 2.83 11.56
CA GLU A 123 -2.61 2.75 12.98
C GLU A 123 -4.01 2.16 13.19
N SER A 124 -5.00 2.62 12.42
CA SER A 124 -6.36 2.08 12.47
C SER A 124 -6.41 0.60 12.05
N LEU A 125 -5.63 0.21 11.04
CA LEU A 125 -5.48 -1.19 10.63
C LEU A 125 -4.83 -2.04 11.72
N TYR A 126 -3.75 -1.56 12.33
CA TYR A 126 -3.05 -2.24 13.42
C TYR A 126 -3.98 -2.51 14.60
N LEU A 127 -4.74 -1.50 15.02
CA LEU A 127 -5.67 -1.55 16.14
C LEU A 127 -6.98 -2.30 15.83
N ASN A 128 -7.17 -2.78 14.59
CA ASN A 128 -8.43 -3.36 14.09
C ASN A 128 -9.64 -2.41 14.21
N ASN A 129 -9.42 -1.11 14.04
CA ASN A 129 -10.41 -0.06 14.17
C ASN A 129 -11.00 0.41 12.82
N LEU A 130 -10.49 -0.12 11.69
CA LEU A 130 -11.13 0.14 10.40
C LEU A 130 -12.52 -0.52 10.36
N PRO A 131 -13.50 0.10 9.65
CA PRO A 131 -14.85 -0.46 9.48
C PRO A 131 -14.82 -1.66 8.50
N ALA A 132 -14.16 -2.72 8.94
CA ALA A 132 -13.94 -4.00 8.26
C ALA A 132 -13.86 -5.12 9.32
N SER A 133 -14.10 -6.36 8.93
CA SER A 133 -14.00 -7.47 9.88
C SER A 133 -12.58 -7.60 10.45
N LYS A 134 -12.48 -7.92 11.74
CA LYS A 134 -11.18 -8.13 12.40
C LYS A 134 -10.38 -9.25 11.72
N ALA A 135 -11.06 -10.32 11.28
CA ALA A 135 -10.43 -11.43 10.58
C ALA A 135 -9.75 -10.97 9.29
N ASN A 136 -10.42 -10.15 8.48
CA ASN A 136 -9.85 -9.63 7.23
C ASN A 136 -8.71 -8.64 7.49
N GLN A 137 -8.81 -7.81 8.55
CA GLN A 137 -7.72 -6.94 8.96
C GLN A 137 -6.48 -7.75 9.38
N LEU A 138 -6.64 -8.85 10.11
CA LEU A 138 -5.54 -9.76 10.47
C LEU A 138 -4.87 -10.37 9.23
N ILE A 139 -5.65 -10.87 8.26
CA ILE A 139 -5.13 -11.41 7.00
C ILE A 139 -4.25 -10.38 6.28
N VAL A 140 -4.70 -9.13 6.20
CA VAL A 140 -3.92 -8.06 5.55
C VAL A 140 -2.65 -7.75 6.32
N LYS A 141 -2.70 -7.66 7.66
CA LYS A 141 -1.51 -7.44 8.50
C LYS A 141 -0.47 -8.53 8.28
N GLU A 142 -0.86 -9.79 8.28
CA GLU A 142 0.03 -10.91 7.99
C GLU A 142 0.62 -10.85 6.57
N ALA A 143 -0.19 -10.46 5.58
CA ALA A 143 0.24 -10.40 4.19
C ALA A 143 1.30 -9.31 3.92
N ILE A 144 1.37 -8.26 4.74
CA ILE A 144 2.34 -7.17 4.62
C ILE A 144 3.56 -7.31 5.54
N VAL A 145 3.73 -8.43 6.24
CA VAL A 145 4.98 -8.74 6.96
C VAL A 145 6.11 -8.87 5.95
N THR A 146 7.11 -8.00 6.08
CA THR A 146 8.29 -7.97 5.20
C THR A 146 9.57 -8.47 5.86
N GLU A 147 9.61 -8.42 7.20
CA GLU A 147 10.72 -8.90 8.00
C GLU A 147 10.21 -9.34 9.37
N ALA A 148 10.75 -10.44 9.89
CA ALA A 148 10.46 -10.92 11.23
C ALA A 148 11.73 -11.51 11.82
N THR A 149 12.15 -10.99 12.97
CA THR A 149 13.29 -11.44 13.76
C THR A 149 12.81 -11.74 15.19
N PRO A 150 13.63 -12.36 16.04
CA PRO A 150 13.29 -12.49 17.47
C PRO A 150 13.08 -11.14 18.19
N GLU A 151 13.69 -10.06 17.70
CA GLU A 151 13.66 -8.74 18.34
C GLU A 151 12.53 -7.84 17.83
N TYR A 152 12.13 -7.98 16.55
CA TYR A 152 11.12 -7.11 15.93
C TYR A 152 10.42 -7.74 14.72
N ILE A 153 9.26 -7.19 14.40
CA ILE A 153 8.50 -7.53 13.18
C ILE A 153 8.24 -6.24 12.39
N VAL A 154 8.52 -6.24 11.09
CA VAL A 154 8.23 -5.13 10.17
C VAL A 154 7.07 -5.49 9.27
N HIS A 155 6.00 -4.72 9.38
CA HIS A 155 4.88 -4.74 8.47
C HIS A 155 5.00 -3.55 7.53
N SER A 156 5.21 -3.77 6.24
CA SER A 156 5.44 -2.63 5.35
C SER A 156 5.03 -2.87 3.91
N LYS A 157 4.86 -1.75 3.18
CA LYS A 157 4.65 -1.74 1.75
C LYS A 157 5.37 -0.57 1.09
N THR A 158 6.05 -0.86 0.00
CA THR A 158 6.64 0.16 -0.86
C THR A 158 5.64 0.60 -1.94
N GLY A 159 5.79 1.86 -2.38
CA GLY A 159 5.10 2.42 -3.55
C GLY A 159 6.12 3.05 -4.51
N TYR A 160 5.75 3.13 -5.79
CA TYR A 160 6.52 3.81 -6.81
C TYR A 160 5.60 4.17 -7.97
N SER A 161 5.56 5.46 -8.34
CA SER A 161 4.68 5.98 -9.41
C SER A 161 5.38 6.13 -10.77
N GLY A 162 6.62 5.67 -10.88
CA GLY A 162 7.47 5.92 -12.05
C GLY A 162 8.44 7.10 -11.84
N VAL A 163 9.38 7.24 -12.75
CA VAL A 163 10.25 8.42 -12.84
C VAL A 163 9.43 9.58 -13.35
N GLY A 164 9.52 10.73 -12.68
CA GLY A 164 8.93 11.97 -13.15
C GLY A 164 9.97 12.84 -13.84
N THR A 165 9.60 14.11 -14.07
CA THR A 165 10.49 15.16 -14.50
C THR A 165 10.96 16.00 -13.31
N GLU A 166 11.92 16.89 -13.49
CA GLU A 166 12.35 17.81 -12.44
C GLU A 166 11.19 18.70 -11.94
N SER A 167 10.33 19.15 -12.85
CA SER A 167 9.15 19.98 -12.53
C SER A 167 7.94 19.20 -12.02
N ASN A 168 7.88 17.90 -12.29
CA ASN A 168 6.81 17.00 -11.81
C ASN A 168 7.41 15.63 -11.48
N PRO A 169 8.13 15.51 -10.37
CA PRO A 169 8.81 14.27 -10.01
C PRO A 169 7.83 13.16 -9.70
N GLY A 170 8.24 11.92 -10.00
CA GLY A 170 7.57 10.73 -9.49
C GLY A 170 7.72 10.66 -7.97
N VAL A 171 6.95 9.79 -7.33
CA VAL A 171 7.03 9.58 -5.89
C VAL A 171 7.36 8.13 -5.56
N ALA A 172 8.28 7.94 -4.64
CA ALA A 172 8.54 6.65 -4.01
C ALA A 172 8.11 6.67 -2.55
N TRP A 173 7.49 5.57 -2.10
CA TRP A 173 6.96 5.40 -0.75
C TRP A 173 7.58 4.19 -0.06
N TRP A 174 7.70 4.29 1.26
CA TRP A 174 7.78 3.18 2.18
C TRP A 174 6.94 3.47 3.41
N VAL A 175 5.92 2.67 3.65
CA VAL A 175 4.95 2.87 4.73
C VAL A 175 4.75 1.59 5.51
N GLY A 176 4.45 1.71 6.81
CA GLY A 176 4.27 0.52 7.63
C GLY A 176 4.35 0.80 9.13
N TRP A 177 4.64 -0.25 9.88
CA TRP A 177 4.97 -0.18 11.30
C TRP A 177 6.00 -1.25 11.69
N VAL A 178 6.66 -1.01 12.80
CA VAL A 178 7.58 -1.94 13.45
C VAL A 178 7.03 -2.28 14.82
N GLU A 179 6.93 -3.55 15.13
CA GLU A 179 6.62 -4.06 16.47
C GLU A 179 7.92 -4.50 17.13
N LYS A 180 8.26 -3.93 18.30
CA LYS A 180 9.46 -4.26 19.07
C LYS A 180 9.12 -4.38 20.57
N GLY A 181 9.04 -5.60 21.05
CA GLY A 181 8.56 -5.86 22.41
C GLY A 181 7.12 -5.39 22.56
N THR A 182 6.87 -4.46 23.47
CA THR A 182 5.55 -3.84 23.70
C THR A 182 5.34 -2.54 22.91
N GLU A 183 6.34 -2.08 22.18
CA GLU A 183 6.31 -0.82 21.47
C GLU A 183 5.97 -1.02 19.99
N VAL A 184 5.25 -0.04 19.42
CA VAL A 184 4.88 -0.02 18.00
C VAL A 184 5.18 1.35 17.42
N TYR A 185 5.92 1.36 16.32
CA TYR A 185 6.36 2.57 15.64
C TYR A 185 5.79 2.60 14.22
N PHE A 186 4.85 3.52 13.96
CA PHE A 186 4.28 3.73 12.62
C PHE A 186 5.14 4.70 11.83
N PHE A 187 5.30 4.43 10.54
CA PHE A 187 6.05 5.30 9.64
C PHE A 187 5.42 5.42 8.26
N ALA A 188 5.58 6.60 7.67
CA ALA A 188 5.30 6.83 6.27
C ALA A 188 6.36 7.77 5.69
N PHE A 189 7.25 7.22 4.90
CA PHE A 189 8.28 7.95 4.19
C PHE A 189 7.92 8.09 2.73
N ASN A 190 8.13 9.27 2.15
CA ASN A 190 8.07 9.47 0.70
C ASN A 190 9.17 10.41 0.23
N MET A 191 9.58 10.24 -1.01
CA MET A 191 10.59 11.06 -1.67
C MET A 191 10.30 11.20 -3.15
N ASP A 192 10.83 12.28 -3.74
CA ASP A 192 10.75 12.51 -5.18
C ASP A 192 11.71 11.59 -5.93
N ILE A 193 11.27 11.13 -7.10
CA ILE A 193 12.05 10.28 -7.99
C ILE A 193 12.12 10.91 -9.37
N ASP A 194 13.28 11.45 -9.68
CA ASP A 194 13.69 11.95 -10.99
C ASP A 194 14.64 10.98 -11.71
N ASN A 195 15.17 9.97 -10.97
CA ASN A 195 16.06 8.94 -11.47
C ASN A 195 15.85 7.63 -10.69
N GLU A 196 15.77 6.50 -11.40
CA GLU A 196 15.54 5.17 -10.79
C GLU A 196 16.64 4.74 -9.81
N SER A 197 17.88 5.23 -9.98
CA SER A 197 18.98 4.92 -9.06
C SER A 197 18.72 5.39 -7.62
N LYS A 198 17.82 6.37 -7.43
CA LYS A 198 17.39 6.85 -6.11
C LYS A 198 16.39 5.92 -5.42
N LEU A 199 15.80 4.98 -6.13
CA LEU A 199 14.70 4.15 -5.63
C LEU A 199 15.05 3.33 -4.36
N PRO A 200 16.25 2.77 -4.17
CA PRO A 200 16.65 2.12 -2.93
C PRO A 200 16.63 3.05 -1.71
N SER A 201 16.87 4.35 -1.92
CA SER A 201 16.94 5.35 -0.84
C SER A 201 15.63 5.48 -0.05
N ARG A 202 14.48 5.12 -0.62
CA ARG A 202 13.19 5.10 0.08
C ARG A 202 13.17 4.21 1.34
N LYS A 203 14.07 3.21 1.40
CA LYS A 203 14.24 2.35 2.58
C LYS A 203 15.49 2.73 3.36
N SER A 204 16.63 2.95 2.68
CA SER A 204 17.92 3.18 3.35
C SER A 204 18.02 4.52 4.08
N ILE A 205 17.24 5.54 3.71
CA ILE A 205 17.19 6.82 4.44
C ILE A 205 16.44 6.64 5.77
N PRO A 206 15.18 6.16 5.80
CA PRO A 206 14.43 6.03 7.05
C PRO A 206 15.04 5.05 8.06
N THR A 207 15.78 4.03 7.61
CA THR A 207 16.42 3.06 8.51
C THR A 207 17.66 3.59 9.23
N LYS A 208 18.12 4.80 8.88
CA LYS A 208 19.26 5.48 9.54
C LYS A 208 18.82 6.52 10.60
N ILE A 209 17.53 6.76 10.72
CA ILE A 209 16.93 7.69 11.69
C ILE A 209 16.42 6.90 12.89
#